data_b57e71d61d27ce4ab1c12e6b9664d790
#
_entry.id   b57e71d61d27ce4ab1c12e6b9664d790
#
_cell.length_a   1.000
_cell.length_b   1.000
_cell.length_c   1.000
_cell.angle_alpha   90.00
_cell.angle_beta   90.00
_cell.angle_gamma   90.00
#
_symmetry.space_group_name_H-M   'P 1'
#
loop_
_entity.id
_entity.type
_entity.pdbx_description
1 polymer ?
#
loop_
_entity_poly.entity_id
_entity_poly.type
_entity_poly.pdbx_seq_one_letter_code
_entity_poly.pdbx_strand_id
1 'polypeptide(L)'
;MWQLSGYMILIYVAGFMGLSDDVMEAATIDGASGWTKMKSIIMPLMMSSITICLFLTLSRAFMVYDVNLSLTAGAPYGTTEMAAMHVYEKAFTSRRFGVGQAEALILFVIVACISGIQVYLTKKKEVEA
;
A
#
# COMPACT_ATOMS: atom_id res chain seq x y z
N MET A 1 0.42 -11.64 0.32
CA MET A 1 -0.76 -11.20 1.11
C MET A 1 -0.55 -11.51 2.60
N TRP A 2 -0.34 -12.76 2.99
CA TRP A 2 -0.16 -13.17 4.39
C TRP A 2 0.89 -12.34 5.16
N GLN A 3 2.06 -12.12 4.58
CA GLN A 3 3.18 -11.44 5.22
C GLN A 3 2.90 -9.98 5.61
N LEU A 4 2.02 -9.28 4.90
CA LEU A 4 1.70 -7.87 5.14
C LEU A 4 0.40 -7.69 5.93
N SER A 5 -0.44 -8.72 6.04
CA SER A 5 -1.77 -8.61 6.66
C SER A 5 -1.70 -8.18 8.12
N GLY A 6 -0.80 -8.77 8.91
CA GLY A 6 -0.63 -8.41 10.31
C GLY A 6 -0.24 -6.95 10.52
N TYR A 7 0.68 -6.45 9.70
CA TYR A 7 1.09 -5.04 9.76
C TYR A 7 -0.03 -4.08 9.36
N MET A 8 -0.79 -4.42 8.32
CA MET A 8 -1.95 -3.61 7.90
C MET A 8 -3.07 -3.61 8.95
N ILE A 9 -3.32 -4.75 9.59
CA ILE A 9 -4.29 -4.85 10.70
C ILE A 9 -3.89 -3.91 11.83
N LEU A 10 -2.62 -3.86 12.21
CA LEU A 10 -2.14 -2.95 13.27
C LEU A 10 -2.40 -1.47 12.93
N ILE A 11 -2.17 -1.07 11.68
CA ILE A 11 -2.43 0.31 11.24
C ILE A 11 -3.93 0.62 11.30
N TYR A 12 -4.79 -0.31 10.83
CA TYR A 12 -6.24 -0.10 10.89
C TYR A 12 -6.77 -0.09 12.32
N VAL A 13 -6.27 -0.97 13.21
CA VAL A 13 -6.64 -0.98 14.63
C VAL A 13 -6.22 0.31 15.30
N ALA A 14 -4.99 0.79 15.07
CA ALA A 14 -4.51 2.06 15.61
C ALA A 14 -5.37 3.24 15.11
N GLY A 15 -5.73 3.26 13.82
CA GLY A 15 -6.62 4.27 13.26
C GLY A 15 -8.02 4.23 13.87
N PHE A 16 -8.55 3.04 14.10
CA PHE A 16 -9.86 2.87 14.73
C PHE A 16 -9.86 3.29 16.21
N MET A 17 -8.81 2.97 16.95
CA MET A 17 -8.65 3.39 18.36
C MET A 17 -8.43 4.90 18.52
N GLY A 18 -8.04 5.58 17.45
CA GLY A 18 -7.91 7.04 17.43
C GLY A 18 -9.23 7.79 17.21
N LEU A 19 -10.33 7.07 16.96
CA LEU A 19 -11.65 7.70 16.82
C LEU A 19 -12.15 8.18 18.19
N SER A 20 -12.70 9.40 18.23
CA SER A 20 -13.30 9.95 19.44
C SER A 20 -14.59 9.22 19.82
N ASP A 21 -14.69 8.79 21.06
CA ASP A 21 -15.90 8.18 21.61
C ASP A 21 -17.09 9.14 21.55
N ASP A 22 -16.85 10.45 21.74
CA ASP A 22 -17.87 11.49 21.70
C ASP A 22 -18.58 11.52 20.33
N VAL A 23 -17.85 11.36 19.23
CA VAL A 23 -18.41 11.32 17.87
C VAL A 23 -19.29 10.08 17.68
N MET A 24 -18.86 8.96 18.24
CA MET A 24 -19.60 7.70 18.15
C MET A 24 -20.86 7.71 19.02
N GLU A 25 -20.81 8.37 20.18
CA GLU A 25 -21.95 8.55 21.07
C GLU A 25 -22.97 9.53 20.48
N ALA A 26 -22.53 10.67 19.95
CA ALA A 26 -23.39 11.61 19.25
C ALA A 26 -24.16 10.97 18.11
N ALA A 27 -23.46 10.16 17.28
CA ALA A 27 -24.08 9.41 16.20
C ALA A 27 -25.11 8.36 16.69
N THR A 28 -24.93 7.87 17.92
CA THR A 28 -25.90 6.94 18.53
C THR A 28 -27.15 7.67 18.95
N ILE A 29 -26.99 8.86 19.57
CA ILE A 29 -28.10 9.74 20.00
C ILE A 29 -28.92 10.19 18.79
N ASP A 30 -28.25 10.49 17.65
CA ASP A 30 -28.90 10.87 16.39
C ASP A 30 -29.60 9.68 15.69
N GLY A 31 -29.58 8.49 16.29
CA GLY A 31 -30.24 7.30 15.74
C GLY A 31 -29.58 6.71 14.50
N ALA A 32 -28.30 7.03 14.24
CA ALA A 32 -27.57 6.49 13.09
C ALA A 32 -27.47 4.97 13.17
N SER A 33 -27.87 4.26 12.11
CA SER A 33 -27.71 2.82 12.00
C SER A 33 -26.21 2.44 11.93
N GLY A 34 -25.87 1.20 12.30
CA GLY A 34 -24.48 0.73 12.24
C GLY A 34 -23.84 0.92 10.85
N TRP A 35 -24.61 0.72 9.79
CA TRP A 35 -24.15 0.95 8.40
C TRP A 35 -23.91 2.45 8.12
N THR A 36 -24.76 3.31 8.61
CA THR A 36 -24.61 4.77 8.46
C THR A 36 -23.37 5.25 9.21
N LYS A 37 -23.16 4.77 10.45
CA LYS A 37 -21.94 5.07 11.22
C LYS A 37 -20.68 4.64 10.48
N MET A 38 -20.68 3.41 9.95
CA MET A 38 -19.53 2.88 9.20
C MET A 38 -19.19 3.75 7.99
N LYS A 39 -20.20 4.05 7.15
CA LYS A 39 -19.97 4.71 5.85
C LYS A 39 -19.76 6.22 5.97
N SER A 40 -20.49 6.87 6.88
CA SER A 40 -20.53 8.35 6.96
C SER A 40 -19.61 8.93 8.04
N ILE A 41 -19.16 8.12 9.00
CA ILE A 41 -18.36 8.59 10.13
C ILE A 41 -17.02 7.85 10.16
N ILE A 42 -17.04 6.52 10.34
CA ILE A 42 -15.82 5.75 10.55
C ILE A 42 -14.92 5.77 9.30
N MET A 43 -15.49 5.50 8.13
CA MET A 43 -14.70 5.48 6.89
C MET A 43 -14.00 6.80 6.57
N PRO A 44 -14.67 7.95 6.63
CA PRO A 44 -14.00 9.24 6.39
C PRO A 44 -12.92 9.56 7.43
N LEU A 45 -13.16 9.30 8.69
CA LEU A 45 -12.18 9.54 9.77
C LEU A 45 -10.98 8.59 9.69
N MET A 46 -11.17 7.35 9.22
CA MET A 46 -10.10 6.39 8.99
C MET A 46 -9.36 6.59 7.66
N MET A 47 -9.69 7.61 6.87
CA MET A 47 -9.11 7.79 5.53
C MET A 47 -7.60 7.96 5.58
N SER A 48 -7.04 8.54 6.64
CA SER A 48 -5.60 8.64 6.86
C SER A 48 -4.94 7.25 6.94
N SER A 49 -5.47 6.35 7.75
CA SER A 49 -4.98 4.97 7.88
C SER A 49 -5.13 4.19 6.56
N ILE A 50 -6.23 4.40 5.84
CA ILE A 50 -6.46 3.80 4.52
C ILE A 50 -5.41 4.29 3.53
N THR A 51 -5.11 5.59 3.51
CA THR A 51 -4.10 6.18 2.63
C THR A 51 -2.72 5.58 2.87
N ILE A 52 -2.32 5.44 4.13
CA ILE A 52 -1.04 4.82 4.53
C ILE A 52 -0.99 3.36 4.09
N CYS A 53 -2.03 2.58 4.36
CA CYS A 53 -2.09 1.17 3.97
C CYS A 53 -2.03 0.99 2.45
N LEU A 54 -2.75 1.81 1.69
CA LEU A 54 -2.72 1.78 0.22
C LEU A 54 -1.33 2.12 -0.30
N PHE A 55 -0.70 3.19 0.21
CA PHE A 55 0.66 3.58 -0.17
C PHE A 55 1.66 2.45 0.08
N LEU A 56 1.65 1.86 1.28
CA LEU A 56 2.55 0.77 1.64
C LEU A 56 2.33 -0.48 0.79
N THR A 57 1.06 -0.86 0.58
CA THR A 57 0.72 -2.03 -0.23
C THR A 57 1.15 -1.85 -1.68
N LEU A 58 0.91 -0.67 -2.24
CA LEU A 58 1.23 -0.35 -3.63
C LEU A 58 2.74 -0.32 -3.85
N SER A 59 3.48 0.36 -2.96
CA SER A 59 4.95 0.40 -3.01
C SER A 59 5.55 -1.01 -2.88
N ARG A 60 5.05 -1.83 -1.97
CA ARG A 60 5.50 -3.21 -1.78
C ARG A 60 5.17 -4.10 -2.97
N ALA A 61 4.02 -3.91 -3.63
CA ALA A 61 3.63 -4.70 -4.79
C ALA A 61 4.62 -4.58 -5.96
N PHE A 62 5.18 -3.39 -6.18
CA PHE A 62 6.20 -3.17 -7.21
C PHE A 62 7.59 -3.67 -6.83
N MET A 63 7.88 -3.81 -5.54
CA MET A 63 9.19 -4.21 -4.99
C MET A 63 9.25 -5.70 -4.59
N VAL A 64 8.26 -6.49 -4.97
CA VAL A 64 8.26 -7.94 -4.67
C VAL A 64 9.42 -8.62 -5.39
N TYR A 65 10.31 -9.23 -4.63
CA TYR A 65 11.45 -10.00 -5.10
C TYR A 65 11.52 -11.37 -4.45
N ASP A 66 11.62 -11.43 -3.10
CA ASP A 66 11.90 -12.66 -2.35
C ASP A 66 10.84 -13.74 -2.56
N VAL A 67 9.57 -13.34 -2.54
CA VAL A 67 8.44 -14.27 -2.71
C VAL A 67 8.44 -14.84 -4.12
N ASN A 68 8.67 -14.01 -5.13
CA ASN A 68 8.70 -14.45 -6.52
C ASN A 68 9.93 -15.37 -6.79
N LEU A 69 11.08 -15.00 -6.24
CA LEU A 69 12.28 -15.82 -6.34
C LEU A 69 12.05 -17.21 -5.71
N SER A 70 11.42 -17.26 -4.54
CA SER A 70 11.17 -18.52 -3.83
C SER A 70 10.13 -19.41 -4.49
N LEU A 71 9.14 -18.83 -5.17
CA LEU A 71 8.03 -19.57 -5.77
C LEU A 71 8.37 -20.07 -7.19
N THR A 72 8.86 -19.20 -8.04
CA THR A 72 9.00 -19.48 -9.46
C THR A 72 10.38 -19.17 -10.01
N ALA A 73 11.15 -18.30 -9.34
CA ALA A 73 12.44 -17.82 -9.83
C ALA A 73 12.37 -17.31 -11.30
N GLY A 74 11.21 -16.74 -11.70
CA GLY A 74 10.97 -16.31 -13.08
C GLY A 74 10.50 -17.40 -14.03
N ALA A 75 10.42 -18.67 -13.60
CA ALA A 75 10.04 -19.79 -14.49
C ALA A 75 8.53 -19.76 -14.82
N PRO A 76 8.13 -20.38 -15.97
CA PRO A 76 8.95 -20.80 -17.08
C PRO A 76 9.35 -19.61 -17.97
N TYR A 77 10.54 -19.64 -18.53
CA TYR A 77 11.03 -18.68 -19.56
C TYR A 77 10.89 -17.19 -19.22
N GLY A 78 10.98 -16.79 -17.94
CA GLY A 78 10.86 -15.41 -17.53
C GLY A 78 9.42 -14.88 -17.49
N THR A 79 8.39 -15.71 -17.73
CA THR A 79 6.98 -15.27 -17.78
C THR A 79 6.42 -14.77 -16.43
N THR A 80 7.06 -15.16 -15.34
CA THR A 80 6.71 -14.72 -13.99
C THR A 80 7.73 -13.74 -13.41
N GLU A 81 8.66 -13.24 -14.24
CA GLU A 81 9.65 -12.28 -13.81
C GLU A 81 9.01 -10.94 -13.45
N MET A 82 9.28 -10.46 -12.26
CA MET A 82 8.79 -9.16 -11.78
C MET A 82 9.86 -8.08 -11.98
N ALA A 83 9.43 -6.81 -12.05
CA ALA A 83 10.33 -5.70 -12.34
C ALA A 83 11.56 -5.65 -11.42
N ALA A 84 11.38 -5.82 -10.11
CA ALA A 84 12.49 -5.84 -9.16
C ALA A 84 13.45 -7.02 -9.41
N MET A 85 12.94 -8.16 -9.83
CA MET A 85 13.74 -9.34 -10.16
C MET A 85 14.55 -9.12 -11.45
N HIS A 86 13.95 -8.51 -12.45
CA HIS A 86 14.65 -8.14 -13.70
C HIS A 86 15.82 -7.20 -13.44
N VAL A 87 15.59 -6.14 -12.66
CA VAL A 87 16.64 -5.19 -12.25
C VAL A 87 17.80 -5.92 -11.56
N TYR A 88 17.49 -6.81 -10.62
CA TYR A 88 18.49 -7.58 -9.90
C TYR A 88 19.30 -8.49 -10.85
N GLU A 89 18.64 -9.20 -11.75
CA GLU A 89 19.28 -10.08 -12.71
C GLU A 89 20.23 -9.32 -13.65
N LYS A 90 19.79 -8.16 -14.16
CA LYS A 90 20.65 -7.30 -15.01
C LYS A 90 21.87 -6.77 -14.26
N ALA A 91 21.66 -6.31 -13.02
CA ALA A 91 22.75 -5.74 -12.24
C ALA A 91 23.77 -6.81 -11.81
N PHE A 92 23.31 -7.90 -11.19
CA PHE A 92 24.19 -8.83 -10.48
C PHE A 92 24.49 -10.09 -11.27
N THR A 93 23.51 -10.73 -11.91
CA THR A 93 23.71 -11.96 -12.67
C THR A 93 24.41 -11.68 -14.00
N SER A 94 23.91 -10.70 -14.74
CA SER A 94 24.50 -10.30 -16.03
C SER A 94 25.69 -9.36 -15.88
N ARG A 95 26.05 -8.93 -14.67
CA ARG A 95 27.14 -8.00 -14.35
C ARG A 95 27.09 -6.68 -15.12
N ARG A 96 25.90 -6.26 -15.51
CA ARG A 96 25.65 -4.99 -16.22
C ARG A 96 25.17 -3.92 -15.22
N PHE A 97 26.01 -3.55 -14.28
CA PHE A 97 25.65 -2.63 -13.20
C PHE A 97 25.06 -1.30 -13.68
N GLY A 98 25.61 -0.72 -14.76
CA GLY A 98 25.10 0.53 -15.32
C GLY A 98 23.67 0.41 -15.86
N VAL A 99 23.34 -0.72 -16.51
CA VAL A 99 21.99 -0.98 -17.02
C VAL A 99 21.03 -1.24 -15.85
N GLY A 100 21.41 -2.13 -14.93
CA GLY A 100 20.59 -2.40 -13.74
C GLY A 100 20.32 -1.14 -12.89
N GLN A 101 21.31 -0.26 -12.75
CA GLN A 101 21.14 1.02 -12.06
C GLN A 101 20.14 1.95 -12.79
N ALA A 102 20.21 2.02 -14.12
CA ALA A 102 19.27 2.82 -14.90
C ALA A 102 17.84 2.27 -14.80
N GLU A 103 17.67 0.95 -14.89
CA GLU A 103 16.36 0.28 -14.71
C GLU A 103 15.81 0.47 -13.31
N ALA A 104 16.65 0.37 -12.27
CA ALA A 104 16.27 0.65 -10.88
C ALA A 104 15.77 2.09 -10.69
N LEU A 105 16.43 3.06 -11.32
CA LEU A 105 16.05 4.46 -11.26
C LEU A 105 14.71 4.71 -11.97
N ILE A 106 14.50 4.09 -13.12
CA ILE A 106 13.22 4.18 -13.84
C ILE A 106 12.10 3.56 -12.99
N LEU A 107 12.32 2.38 -12.44
CA LEU A 107 11.34 1.71 -11.56
C LEU A 107 11.02 2.59 -10.35
N PHE A 108 12.02 3.18 -9.71
CA PHE A 108 11.84 4.09 -8.59
C PHE A 108 10.96 5.29 -8.96
N VAL A 109 11.24 5.96 -10.09
CA VAL A 109 10.45 7.09 -10.56
C VAL A 109 9.00 6.69 -10.84
N ILE A 110 8.78 5.54 -11.48
CA ILE A 110 7.43 5.03 -11.75
C ILE A 110 6.67 4.79 -10.44
N VAL A 111 7.27 4.09 -9.48
CA VAL A 111 6.65 3.79 -8.19
C VAL A 111 6.38 5.08 -7.41
N ALA A 112 7.33 6.02 -7.39
CA ALA A 112 7.17 7.31 -6.74
C ALA A 112 6.02 8.14 -7.35
N CYS A 113 5.91 8.17 -8.68
CA CYS A 113 4.82 8.85 -9.37
C CYS A 113 3.45 8.23 -9.05
N ILE A 114 3.34 6.90 -9.16
CA ILE A 114 2.07 6.19 -8.91
C ILE A 114 1.65 6.37 -7.44
N SER A 115 2.59 6.17 -6.50
CA SER A 115 2.32 6.32 -5.07
C SER A 115 2.00 7.78 -4.70
N GLY A 116 2.68 8.74 -5.30
CA GLY A 116 2.40 10.17 -5.12
C GLY A 116 1.01 10.57 -5.61
N ILE A 117 0.62 10.10 -6.79
CA ILE A 117 -0.74 10.32 -7.32
C ILE A 117 -1.79 9.69 -6.40
N GLN A 118 -1.55 8.46 -5.94
CA GLN A 118 -2.45 7.77 -5.03
C GLN A 118 -2.65 8.56 -3.73
N VAL A 119 -1.56 9.00 -3.09
CA VAL A 119 -1.61 9.82 -1.85
C VAL A 119 -2.35 11.13 -2.12
N TYR A 120 -2.06 11.82 -3.21
CA TYR A 120 -2.73 13.06 -3.56
C TYR A 120 -4.24 12.89 -3.72
N LEU A 121 -4.67 11.85 -4.43
CA LEU A 121 -6.10 11.57 -4.66
C LEU A 121 -6.82 11.15 -3.38
N THR A 122 -6.16 10.40 -2.50
CA THR A 122 -6.76 9.89 -1.26
C THR A 122 -6.80 10.98 -0.20
N LYS A 123 -5.72 11.77 -0.08
CA LYS A 123 -5.65 12.89 0.87
C LYS A 123 -6.74 13.95 0.63
N LYS A 124 -7.15 14.14 -0.62
CA LYS A 124 -8.27 15.06 -0.95
C LYS A 124 -9.61 14.62 -0.35
N LYS A 125 -9.75 13.35 0.06
CA LYS A 125 -10.96 12.78 0.69
C LYS A 125 -10.81 12.64 2.20
N GLU A 126 -9.67 13.00 2.75
CA GLU A 126 -9.39 12.97 4.18
C GLU A 126 -10.13 14.13 4.85
N VAL A 127 -10.90 13.82 5.89
CA VAL A 127 -11.56 14.80 6.74
C VAL A 127 -10.70 14.94 7.99
N GLU A 128 -10.17 16.12 8.23
CA GLU A 128 -9.52 16.43 9.50
C GLU A 128 -10.60 16.49 10.60
N ALA A 129 -10.41 15.67 11.63
CA ALA A 129 -11.26 15.64 12.82
C ALA A 129 -10.73 16.58 13.90
#